data_1c4a63c07824984fc91a270b9a33cea8
#
_entry.id   1c4a63c07824984fc91a270b9a33cea8
#
_cell.length_a   1.000
_cell.length_b   1.000
_cell.length_c   1.000
_cell.angle_alpha   90.00
_cell.angle_beta   90.00
_cell.angle_gamma   90.00
#
_symmetry.space_group_name_H-M   'P 1'
#
loop_
_entity.id
_entity.type
_entity.pdbx_description
1 polymer ?
#
loop_
_entity_poly.entity_id
_entity_poly.type
_entity_poly.pdbx_seq_one_letter_code
_entity_poly.pdbx_strand_id
1 'polypeptide(L)' 'MTLGLFKKESCPYCQRVMGYLAAAGREDVVLRDIVHEPEAPRTLLEVGGKKQVPCLFIDGTPMYESLDIIEWLKAHPTA' A
#
# COMPACT_ATOMS: atom_id res chain seq x y z
N MET A 1 -10.19 -9.55 -6.05
CA MET A 1 -9.92 -8.38 -5.19
C MET A 1 -8.67 -7.69 -5.70
N THR A 2 -8.73 -6.37 -5.86
CA THR A 2 -7.60 -5.59 -6.35
C THR A 2 -6.93 -4.88 -5.19
N LEU A 3 -5.64 -5.11 -5.01
CA LEU A 3 -4.86 -4.51 -3.94
C LEU A 3 -3.72 -3.68 -4.52
N GLY A 4 -3.62 -2.43 -4.08
CA GLY A 4 -2.55 -1.53 -4.51
C GLY A 4 -1.97 -0.82 -3.31
N LEU A 5 -0.64 -0.86 -3.17
CA LEU A 5 0.05 -0.19 -2.08
C LEU A 5 0.79 1.03 -2.61
N PHE A 6 0.36 2.22 -2.19
CA PHE A 6 1.08 3.45 -2.47
C PHE A 6 2.21 3.59 -1.47
N LYS A 7 3.42 3.76 -1.96
CA LYS A 7 4.62 3.72 -1.13
C LYS A 7 5.70 4.68 -1.63
N LYS A 8 6.70 4.89 -0.78
CA LYS A 8 7.90 5.63 -1.10
C LYS A 8 9.08 4.90 -0.47
N GLU A 9 10.15 4.67 -1.24
CA GLU A 9 11.29 3.87 -0.77
C GLU A 9 11.93 4.44 0.49
N SER A 10 11.99 5.75 0.63
CA SER A 10 12.62 6.38 1.79
C SER A 10 11.73 6.41 3.04
N CYS A 11 10.52 5.90 2.97
CA CYS A 11 9.59 5.93 4.08
C CYS A 11 9.73 4.67 4.96
N PRO A 12 10.12 4.80 6.23
CA PRO A 12 10.29 3.64 7.11
C PRO A 12 8.99 2.84 7.30
N TYR A 13 7.86 3.52 7.36
CA TYR A 13 6.56 2.86 7.51
C TYR A 13 6.18 2.09 6.26
N CYS A 14 6.53 2.61 5.08
CA CYS A 14 6.33 1.89 3.83
C CYS A 14 7.20 0.63 3.79
N GLN A 15 8.44 0.74 4.23
CA GLN A 15 9.36 -0.41 4.27
C GLN A 15 8.86 -1.49 5.21
N ARG A 16 8.20 -1.12 6.29
CA ARG A 16 7.59 -2.08 7.21
C ARG A 16 6.55 -2.93 6.49
N VAL A 17 5.66 -2.30 5.72
CA VAL A 17 4.65 -3.02 4.96
C VAL A 17 5.27 -3.86 3.85
N MET A 18 6.20 -3.28 3.10
CA MET A 18 6.89 -4.00 2.02
C MET A 18 7.67 -5.20 2.55
N GLY A 19 8.30 -5.05 3.72
CA GLY A 19 9.00 -6.14 4.37
C GLY A 19 8.07 -7.29 4.74
N TYR A 20 6.88 -6.96 5.22
CA TYR A 20 5.87 -7.97 5.51
C TYR A 20 5.45 -8.71 4.23
N LEU A 21 5.18 -7.96 3.14
CA LEU A 21 4.80 -8.56 1.87
C LEU A 21 5.86 -9.53 1.37
N ALA A 22 7.12 -9.15 1.45
CA ALA A 22 8.23 -10.00 1.02
C ALA A 22 8.35 -11.25 1.89
N ALA A 23 8.27 -11.09 3.20
CA ALA A 23 8.37 -12.21 4.13
C ALA A 23 7.20 -13.19 3.99
N ALA A 24 6.02 -12.70 3.67
CA ALA A 24 4.84 -13.51 3.46
C ALA A 24 4.76 -14.10 2.04
N GLY A 25 5.65 -13.68 1.15
CA GLY A 25 5.64 -14.14 -0.23
C GLY A 25 4.42 -13.66 -1.01
N ARG A 26 3.86 -12.51 -0.65
CA ARG A 26 2.66 -11.98 -1.32
C ARG A 26 3.02 -11.26 -2.60
N GLU A 27 2.38 -11.67 -3.69
CA GLU A 27 2.58 -11.07 -5.01
C GLU A 27 1.28 -10.50 -5.57
N ASP A 28 0.22 -10.49 -4.77
CA ASP A 28 -1.11 -10.03 -5.17
C ASP A 28 -1.33 -8.52 -4.94
N VAL A 29 -0.30 -7.82 -4.47
CA VAL A 29 -0.37 -6.38 -4.19
C VAL A 29 0.47 -5.63 -5.21
N VAL A 30 -0.17 -4.73 -5.98
CA VAL A 30 0.53 -3.89 -6.94
C VAL A 30 1.20 -2.74 -6.18
N LEU A 31 2.50 -2.57 -6.35
CA LEU A 31 3.22 -1.48 -5.71
C LEU A 31 3.12 -0.21 -6.57
N ARG A 32 2.68 0.90 -5.97
CA ARG A 32 2.55 2.19 -6.62
C ARG A 32 3.53 3.17 -5.96
N ASP A 33 4.60 3.49 -6.68
CA ASP A 33 5.66 4.36 -6.17
C ASP A 33 5.32 5.83 -6.44
N ILE A 34 5.06 6.60 -5.39
CA ILE A 34 4.64 8.00 -5.56
C ILE A 34 5.78 8.93 -5.99
N VAL A 35 7.03 8.46 -5.94
CA VAL A 35 8.19 9.25 -6.39
C VAL A 35 8.46 9.02 -7.87
N HIS A 36 8.37 7.78 -8.33
CA HIS A 36 8.75 7.39 -9.70
C HIS A 36 7.57 7.26 -10.66
N GLU A 37 6.36 7.08 -10.15
CA GLU A 37 5.17 6.90 -10.96
C GLU A 37 4.38 8.22 -10.99
N PRO A 38 4.36 8.96 -12.12
CA PRO A 38 3.80 10.32 -12.15
C PRO A 38 2.35 10.43 -11.73
N GLU A 39 1.54 9.43 -12.03
CA GLU A 39 0.10 9.45 -11.70
C GLU A 39 -0.20 9.03 -10.27
N ALA A 40 0.74 8.36 -9.59
CA ALA A 40 0.47 7.80 -8.27
C ALA A 40 0.13 8.85 -7.21
N PRO A 41 0.86 9.97 -7.09
CA PRO A 41 0.51 10.99 -6.09
C PRO A 41 -0.87 11.58 -6.30
N ARG A 42 -1.24 11.79 -7.56
CA ARG A 42 -2.56 12.33 -7.90
C ARG A 42 -3.66 11.35 -7.51
N THR A 43 -3.52 10.08 -7.91
CA THR A 43 -4.49 9.05 -7.58
C THR A 43 -4.66 8.92 -6.06
N LEU A 44 -3.54 8.93 -5.35
CA LEU A 44 -3.56 8.83 -3.88
C LEU A 44 -4.34 9.99 -3.26
N LEU A 45 -4.10 11.21 -3.73
CA LEU A 45 -4.79 12.38 -3.21
C LEU A 45 -6.28 12.39 -3.58
N GLU A 46 -6.59 12.13 -4.85
CA GLU A 46 -7.97 12.23 -5.35
C GLU A 46 -8.86 11.14 -4.78
N VAL A 47 -8.39 9.91 -4.74
CA VAL A 47 -9.20 8.77 -4.28
C VAL A 47 -9.02 8.54 -2.79
N GLY A 48 -7.81 8.65 -2.29
CA GLY A 48 -7.51 8.43 -0.88
C GLY A 48 -7.86 9.58 0.04
N GLY A 49 -7.93 10.79 -0.51
CA GLY A 49 -8.27 11.98 0.26
C GLY A 49 -7.08 12.68 0.89
N LYS A 50 -5.93 12.04 0.98
CA LYS A 50 -4.70 12.68 1.49
C LYS A 50 -3.47 12.00 0.92
N LYS A 51 -2.39 12.75 0.83
CA LYS A 51 -1.13 12.30 0.22
C LYS A 51 -0.21 11.72 1.29
N GLN A 52 -0.66 10.65 1.94
CA GLN A 52 0.08 9.99 2.99
C GLN A 52 0.40 8.55 2.57
N VAL A 53 1.64 8.10 2.80
CA VAL A 53 2.06 6.73 2.55
C VAL A 53 2.56 6.11 3.86
N PRO A 54 2.44 4.79 4.04
CA PRO A 54 1.83 3.84 3.11
C PRO A 54 0.31 3.95 3.08
N CYS A 55 -0.28 3.62 1.93
CA CYS A 55 -1.73 3.57 1.79
C CYS A 55 -2.09 2.34 0.96
N LEU A 56 -2.90 1.45 1.51
CA LEU A 56 -3.38 0.27 0.79
C LEU A 56 -4.76 0.56 0.23
N PHE A 57 -4.90 0.45 -1.09
CA PHE A 57 -6.20 0.52 -1.75
C PHE A 57 -6.75 -0.88 -1.87
N ILE A 58 -7.88 -1.12 -1.21
CA ILE A 58 -8.58 -2.41 -1.23
C ILE A 58 -9.81 -2.23 -2.09
N ASP A 59 -9.77 -2.70 -3.33
CA ASP A 59 -10.84 -2.47 -4.32
C ASP A 59 -11.22 -0.98 -4.39
N GLY A 60 -10.22 -0.11 -4.35
CA GLY A 60 -10.42 1.33 -4.42
C GLY A 60 -10.68 2.03 -3.09
N THR A 61 -10.80 1.30 -1.99
CA THR A 61 -11.00 1.89 -0.67
C THR A 61 -9.66 2.06 0.03
N PRO A 62 -9.30 3.29 0.44
CA PRO A 62 -8.00 3.54 1.06
C PRO A 62 -7.94 3.09 2.51
N MET A 63 -6.81 2.53 2.90
CA MET A 63 -6.49 2.21 4.29
C MET A 63 -5.12 2.78 4.60
N TYR A 64 -5.03 3.60 5.62
CA TYR A 64 -3.78 4.20 6.06
C TYR A 64 -3.25 3.48 7.29
N GLU A 65 -2.08 3.88 7.78
CA GLU A 65 -1.39 3.33 8.95
C GLU A 65 -0.80 1.94 8.71
N SER A 66 0.53 1.86 8.79
CA SER A 66 1.27 0.64 8.44
C SER A 66 0.84 -0.58 9.25
N LEU A 67 0.58 -0.41 10.54
CA LEU A 67 0.18 -1.54 11.38
C LEU A 67 -1.21 -2.07 11.03
N ASP A 68 -2.14 -1.15 10.73
CA ASP A 68 -3.48 -1.54 10.31
C ASP A 68 -3.45 -2.26 8.97
N ILE A 69 -2.62 -1.79 8.04
CA ILE A 69 -2.44 -2.42 6.73
C ILE A 69 -1.93 -3.85 6.92
N ILE A 70 -0.91 -4.04 7.75
CA ILE A 70 -0.34 -5.35 7.99
C ILE A 70 -1.36 -6.29 8.63
N GLU A 71 -2.12 -5.79 9.61
CA GLU A 71 -3.15 -6.60 10.25
C GLU A 71 -4.23 -7.03 9.26
N TRP A 72 -4.65 -6.11 8.38
CA TRP A 72 -5.61 -6.44 7.34
C TRP A 72 -5.06 -7.53 6.41
N LEU A 73 -3.80 -7.39 5.99
CA LEU A 73 -3.17 -8.37 5.10
C LEU A 73 -3.05 -9.74 5.77
N LYS A 74 -2.76 -9.79 7.06
CA LYS A 74 -2.72 -11.04 7.80
C LYS A 74 -4.08 -11.72 7.87
N ALA A 75 -5.14 -10.93 8.02
CA ALA A 75 -6.50 -11.43 8.09
C ALA A 75 -7.04 -11.86 6.72
N HIS A 76 -6.40 -11.43 5.63
CA HIS A 76 -6.81 -11.71 4.26
C HIS A 76 -5.65 -12.32 3.48
N PRO A 77 -5.26 -13.56 3.79
CA PRO A 77 -4.11 -14.18 3.13
C PRO A 77 -4.39 -14.44 1.64
N THR A 78 -3.30 -14.54 0.88
CA THR A 78 -3.40 -14.87 -0.54
C THR A 78 -4.02 -16.26 -0.70
N ALA A 79 -4.99 -16.36 -1.58
CA ALA A 79 -5.66 -17.63 -1.83
C ALA A 79 -4.73 -18.63 -2.52
#